data_49ec3333d5460ce6c9a6b5480641c864
#
_entry.id   49ec3333d5460ce6c9a6b5480641c864
#
_cell.length_a   1.000
_cell.length_b   1.000
_cell.length_c   1.000
_cell.angle_alpha   90.00
_cell.angle_beta   90.00
_cell.angle_gamma   90.00
#
_symmetry.space_group_name_H-M   'P 1'
#
loop_
_entity.id
_entity.type
_entity.pdbx_description
1 polymer ?
#
loop_
_entity_poly.entity_id
_entity_poly.type
_entity_poly.pdbx_seq_one_letter_code
_entity_poly.pdbx_strand_id
1 'polypeptide(L)'
;MFVRSFVFFLGVLATVFFGWAALVGIPDAMISEIPPPEDLPRYTDVQLFGRKIYIREGCLYCHSQQVRPEGFGSDDDRFWGRPSVPGDYVYDKPHLLGTMRTGPDLMNIGVRQPSVDWHLIHLYNPRLVSPGSIMPPYPWLFNEKPSAGPNERVLTLPDSIAPKGNVVVATEEATALTEYLLSLNRSYPVRQ
;
A
#
# COMPACT_ATOMS: atom_id res chain seq x y z
N MET A 1 -9.27 24.77 -43.72
CA MET A 1 -8.36 23.88 -42.96
C MET A 1 -8.53 24.05 -41.46
N PHE A 2 -8.50 25.25 -40.90
CA PHE A 2 -8.62 25.53 -39.45
C PHE A 2 -9.90 24.99 -38.78
N VAL A 3 -11.07 25.10 -39.42
CA VAL A 3 -12.35 24.63 -38.85
C VAL A 3 -12.35 23.10 -38.62
N ARG A 4 -11.78 22.35 -39.56
CA ARG A 4 -11.69 20.87 -39.43
C ARG A 4 -10.74 20.45 -38.27
N SER A 5 -9.61 21.17 -38.14
CA SER A 5 -8.69 20.94 -37.06
C SER A 5 -9.32 21.29 -35.70
N PHE A 6 -10.04 22.41 -35.60
CA PHE A 6 -10.76 22.81 -34.41
C PHE A 6 -11.79 21.76 -33.98
N VAL A 7 -12.63 21.28 -34.89
CA VAL A 7 -13.63 20.24 -34.64
C VAL A 7 -12.98 18.94 -34.17
N PHE A 8 -11.84 18.57 -34.80
CA PHE A 8 -11.08 17.39 -34.38
C PHE A 8 -10.57 17.53 -32.94
N PHE A 9 -9.90 18.63 -32.59
CA PHE A 9 -9.38 18.85 -31.22
C PHE A 9 -10.51 18.95 -30.19
N LEU A 10 -11.62 19.60 -30.53
CA LEU A 10 -12.79 19.64 -29.65
C LEU A 10 -13.37 18.25 -29.43
N GLY A 11 -13.43 17.42 -30.45
CA GLY A 11 -13.87 16.03 -30.32
C GLY A 11 -12.96 15.20 -29.41
N VAL A 12 -11.63 15.34 -29.59
CA VAL A 12 -10.65 14.68 -28.70
C VAL A 12 -10.81 15.13 -27.25
N LEU A 13 -10.90 16.44 -27.00
CA LEU A 13 -11.09 16.97 -25.64
C LEU A 13 -12.40 16.48 -25.02
N ALA A 14 -13.48 16.48 -25.78
CA ALA A 14 -14.77 15.96 -25.33
C ALA A 14 -14.66 14.47 -24.95
N THR A 15 -14.04 13.65 -25.81
CA THR A 15 -13.85 12.21 -25.54
C THR A 15 -13.03 11.98 -24.26
N VAL A 16 -11.92 12.70 -24.09
CA VAL A 16 -11.07 12.60 -22.89
C VAL A 16 -11.85 13.04 -21.65
N PHE A 17 -12.58 14.17 -21.74
CA PHE A 17 -13.39 14.67 -20.62
C PHE A 17 -14.48 13.69 -20.21
N PHE A 18 -15.27 13.17 -21.17
CA PHE A 18 -16.33 12.20 -20.86
C PHE A 18 -15.77 10.88 -20.36
N GLY A 19 -14.65 10.42 -20.92
CA GLY A 19 -13.94 9.23 -20.41
C GLY A 19 -13.47 9.42 -18.98
N TRP A 20 -12.84 10.55 -18.67
CA TRP A 20 -12.45 10.88 -17.30
C TRP A 20 -13.66 11.00 -16.36
N ALA A 21 -14.70 11.71 -16.77
CA ALA A 21 -15.90 11.88 -15.95
C ALA A 21 -16.57 10.53 -15.64
N ALA A 22 -16.70 9.65 -16.64
CA ALA A 22 -17.36 8.36 -16.46
C ALA A 22 -16.54 7.34 -15.66
N LEU A 23 -15.20 7.32 -15.84
CA LEU A 23 -14.33 6.29 -15.28
C LEU A 23 -13.63 6.72 -13.98
N VAL A 24 -13.56 8.01 -13.70
CA VAL A 24 -12.88 8.55 -12.53
C VAL A 24 -13.81 9.43 -11.70
N GLY A 25 -14.35 10.50 -12.29
CA GLY A 25 -15.10 11.52 -11.56
C GLY A 25 -16.40 11.00 -10.93
N ILE A 26 -17.20 10.26 -11.68
CA ILE A 26 -18.46 9.69 -11.14
C ILE A 26 -18.17 8.61 -10.08
N PRO A 27 -17.29 7.62 -10.30
CA PRO A 27 -16.97 6.64 -9.28
C PRO A 27 -16.39 7.26 -7.99
N ASP A 28 -15.52 8.27 -8.09
CA ASP A 28 -14.97 8.97 -6.93
C ASP A 28 -16.06 9.70 -6.14
N ALA A 29 -16.97 10.39 -6.84
CA ALA A 29 -18.13 11.04 -6.20
C ALA A 29 -19.03 10.02 -5.50
N MET A 30 -19.35 8.90 -6.15
CA MET A 30 -20.19 7.84 -5.56
C MET A 30 -19.56 7.23 -4.30
N ILE A 31 -18.24 6.96 -4.32
CA ILE A 31 -17.54 6.44 -3.13
C ILE A 31 -17.50 7.49 -2.02
N SER A 32 -17.37 8.77 -2.38
CA SER A 32 -17.32 9.88 -1.39
C SER A 32 -18.63 10.07 -0.62
N GLU A 33 -19.76 9.60 -1.15
CA GLU A 33 -21.07 9.64 -0.49
C GLU A 33 -21.29 8.45 0.47
N ILE A 34 -20.44 7.41 0.39
CA ILE A 34 -20.57 6.23 1.24
C ILE A 34 -20.08 6.60 2.65
N PRO A 35 -20.89 6.37 3.70
CA PRO A 35 -20.43 6.61 5.06
C PRO A 35 -19.33 5.61 5.42
N PRO A 36 -18.30 6.05 6.15
CA PRO A 36 -17.27 5.14 6.64
C PRO A 36 -17.89 4.09 7.57
N PRO A 37 -17.43 2.83 7.51
CA PRO A 37 -17.73 1.87 8.55
C PRO A 37 -17.36 2.42 9.93
N GLU A 38 -18.16 2.08 10.96
CA GLU A 38 -17.98 2.59 12.33
C GLU A 38 -16.58 2.32 12.89
N ASP A 39 -16.04 1.13 12.58
CA ASP A 39 -14.74 0.67 13.05
C ASP A 39 -13.56 1.05 12.11
N LEU A 40 -13.79 1.84 11.06
CA LEU A 40 -12.72 2.27 10.17
C LEU A 40 -11.98 3.48 10.75
N PRO A 41 -10.74 3.33 11.24
CA PRO A 41 -9.97 4.44 11.78
C PRO A 41 -9.50 5.37 10.65
N ARG A 42 -9.39 6.66 10.95
CA ARG A 42 -8.69 7.60 10.09
C ARG A 42 -7.18 7.37 10.18
N TYR A 43 -6.48 7.57 9.09
CA TYR A 43 -5.02 7.55 9.10
C TYR A 43 -4.45 8.68 9.96
N THR A 44 -3.41 8.37 10.72
CA THR A 44 -2.57 9.38 11.38
C THR A 44 -1.65 10.07 10.37
N ASP A 45 -1.05 11.19 10.74
CA ASP A 45 -0.10 11.91 9.85
C ASP A 45 1.10 11.03 9.47
N VAL A 46 1.59 10.21 10.38
CA VAL A 46 2.68 9.25 10.13
C VAL A 46 2.25 8.19 9.12
N GLN A 47 1.04 7.65 9.25
CA GLN A 47 0.49 6.67 8.31
C GLN A 47 0.23 7.30 6.93
N LEU A 48 -0.23 8.55 6.87
CA LEU A 48 -0.37 9.28 5.60
C LEU A 48 1.00 9.55 4.94
N PHE A 49 2.03 9.83 5.73
CA PHE A 49 3.39 9.94 5.22
C PHE A 49 3.89 8.57 4.70
N GLY A 50 3.69 7.49 5.45
CA GLY A 50 4.01 6.14 5.01
C GLY A 50 3.28 5.73 3.72
N ARG A 51 2.01 6.16 3.58
CA ARG A 51 1.24 5.95 2.36
C ARG A 51 1.83 6.67 1.15
N LYS A 52 2.37 7.89 1.32
CA LYS A 52 3.08 8.60 0.24
C LYS A 52 4.33 7.84 -0.20
N ILE A 53 5.06 7.28 0.76
CA ILE A 53 6.24 6.43 0.49
C ILE A 53 5.83 5.16 -0.25
N TYR A 54 4.77 4.48 0.18
CA TYR A 54 4.20 3.31 -0.50
C TYR A 54 3.92 3.57 -1.99
N ILE A 55 3.35 4.74 -2.31
CA ILE A 55 3.08 5.17 -3.68
C ILE A 55 4.40 5.48 -4.42
N ARG A 56 5.29 6.23 -3.80
CA ARG A 56 6.59 6.65 -4.37
C ARG A 56 7.47 5.45 -4.73
N GLU A 57 7.54 4.47 -3.83
CA GLU A 57 8.35 3.26 -4.04
C GLU A 57 7.68 2.26 -5.00
N GLY A 58 6.49 2.53 -5.48
CA GLY A 58 5.82 1.72 -6.49
C GLY A 58 5.26 0.39 -5.99
N CYS A 59 5.04 0.23 -4.68
CA CYS A 59 4.52 -1.00 -4.07
C CYS A 59 3.18 -1.43 -4.69
N LEU A 60 2.35 -0.46 -5.09
CA LEU A 60 1.05 -0.67 -5.72
C LEU A 60 1.12 -1.37 -7.10
N TYR A 61 2.30 -1.40 -7.75
CA TYR A 61 2.47 -2.10 -9.03
C TYR A 61 2.59 -3.62 -8.88
N CYS A 62 2.96 -4.09 -7.68
CA CYS A 62 3.08 -5.52 -7.39
C CYS A 62 2.05 -6.03 -6.38
N HIS A 63 1.49 -5.13 -5.55
CA HIS A 63 0.55 -5.45 -4.49
C HIS A 63 -0.80 -4.77 -4.72
N SER A 64 -1.89 -5.53 -4.54
CA SER A 64 -3.24 -4.96 -4.43
C SER A 64 -3.58 -4.65 -2.96
N GLN A 65 -4.57 -3.80 -2.76
CA GLN A 65 -5.24 -3.55 -1.49
C GLN A 65 -6.75 -3.73 -1.69
N GLN A 66 -7.13 -4.93 -2.11
CA GLN A 66 -8.52 -5.29 -2.37
C GLN A 66 -8.69 -6.80 -2.28
N VAL A 67 -9.32 -7.29 -1.22
CA VAL A 67 -9.74 -8.68 -1.12
C VAL A 67 -10.95 -8.88 -2.03
N ARG A 68 -10.89 -9.88 -2.90
CA ARG A 68 -11.94 -10.19 -3.89
C ARG A 68 -13.05 -11.05 -3.26
N PRO A 69 -14.27 -11.01 -3.81
CA PRO A 69 -15.35 -11.91 -3.40
C PRO A 69 -14.97 -13.39 -3.61
N GLU A 70 -15.62 -14.25 -2.81
CA GLU A 70 -15.53 -15.70 -2.96
C GLU A 70 -15.78 -16.14 -4.41
N GLY A 71 -15.02 -17.11 -4.88
CA GLY A 71 -15.10 -17.64 -6.24
C GLY A 71 -14.53 -16.74 -7.35
N PHE A 72 -14.08 -15.53 -7.03
CA PHE A 72 -13.45 -14.63 -8.01
C PHE A 72 -11.94 -14.79 -8.12
N GLY A 73 -11.32 -15.51 -7.21
CA GLY A 73 -9.88 -15.76 -7.17
C GLY A 73 -9.53 -16.64 -5.99
N SER A 74 -8.26 -16.66 -5.62
CA SER A 74 -7.75 -17.48 -4.51
C SER A 74 -7.61 -16.71 -3.19
N ASP A 75 -8.31 -15.62 -3.03
CA ASP A 75 -8.16 -14.72 -1.86
C ASP A 75 -8.67 -15.39 -0.59
N ASP A 76 -9.78 -16.12 -0.72
CA ASP A 76 -10.39 -16.91 0.34
C ASP A 76 -9.47 -18.06 0.78
N ASP A 77 -8.98 -18.86 -0.17
CA ASP A 77 -8.03 -19.95 0.08
C ASP A 77 -6.73 -19.48 0.76
N ARG A 78 -6.38 -18.20 0.59
CA ARG A 78 -5.18 -17.58 1.16
C ARG A 78 -5.43 -16.88 2.49
N PHE A 79 -6.66 -16.89 2.97
CA PHE A 79 -7.07 -16.25 4.24
C PHE A 79 -6.69 -14.77 4.29
N TRP A 80 -6.91 -14.05 3.16
CA TRP A 80 -6.58 -12.62 3.09
C TRP A 80 -7.60 -11.71 3.79
N GLY A 81 -8.69 -12.28 4.25
CA GLY A 81 -9.74 -11.61 5.01
C GLY A 81 -11.04 -11.53 4.23
N ARG A 82 -12.03 -10.85 4.80
CA ARG A 82 -13.32 -10.65 4.14
C ARG A 82 -13.19 -9.88 2.83
N PRO A 83 -14.11 -10.07 1.87
CA PRO A 83 -14.18 -9.25 0.67
C PRO A 83 -14.24 -7.76 1.00
N SER A 84 -13.50 -6.97 0.24
CA SER A 84 -13.48 -5.52 0.39
C SER A 84 -14.79 -4.90 -0.06
N VAL A 85 -15.24 -3.87 0.64
CA VAL A 85 -16.43 -3.09 0.31
C VAL A 85 -16.06 -1.63 0.02
N PRO A 86 -16.86 -0.87 -0.73
CA PRO A 86 -16.54 0.52 -1.05
C PRO A 86 -16.25 1.39 0.17
N GLY A 87 -16.95 1.16 1.28
CA GLY A 87 -16.72 1.85 2.55
C GLY A 87 -15.32 1.73 3.12
N ASP A 88 -14.57 0.67 2.78
CA ASP A 88 -13.19 0.46 3.25
C ASP A 88 -12.22 1.54 2.74
N TYR A 89 -12.59 2.28 1.69
CA TYR A 89 -11.72 3.19 0.95
C TYR A 89 -12.09 4.67 1.10
N VAL A 90 -13.08 5.01 1.90
CA VAL A 90 -13.59 6.40 2.00
C VAL A 90 -12.52 7.41 2.44
N TYR A 91 -11.47 6.95 3.11
CA TYR A 91 -10.33 7.79 3.52
C TYR A 91 -9.13 7.70 2.56
N ASP A 92 -9.24 6.91 1.50
CA ASP A 92 -8.15 6.73 0.53
C ASP A 92 -8.30 7.68 -0.66
N LYS A 93 -7.36 8.60 -0.81
CA LYS A 93 -7.28 9.51 -1.96
C LYS A 93 -5.83 9.61 -2.47
N PRO A 94 -5.57 9.07 -3.69
CA PRO A 94 -6.41 8.20 -4.52
C PRO A 94 -6.60 6.80 -3.92
N HIS A 95 -7.61 6.06 -4.37
CA HIS A 95 -7.80 4.66 -4.00
C HIS A 95 -6.65 3.81 -4.55
N LEU A 96 -6.06 2.94 -3.71
CA LEU A 96 -4.92 2.10 -4.08
C LEU A 96 -5.32 0.62 -4.26
N LEU A 97 -6.42 0.37 -4.96
CA LEU A 97 -6.97 -0.97 -5.14
C LEU A 97 -5.93 -1.96 -5.70
N GLY A 98 -5.24 -1.55 -6.75
CA GLY A 98 -4.29 -2.37 -7.49
C GLY A 98 -4.95 -3.52 -8.25
N THR A 99 -4.35 -3.90 -9.36
CA THR A 99 -4.80 -5.04 -10.19
C THR A 99 -3.75 -6.13 -10.27
N MET A 100 -2.49 -5.79 -10.02
CA MET A 100 -1.37 -6.72 -10.06
C MET A 100 -1.20 -7.40 -8.71
N ARG A 101 -0.89 -8.69 -8.75
CA ARG A 101 -0.63 -9.54 -7.59
C ARG A 101 0.62 -10.37 -7.81
N THR A 102 1.68 -9.72 -8.28
CA THR A 102 3.04 -10.26 -8.29
C THR A 102 3.48 -10.60 -6.86
N GLY A 103 3.12 -9.74 -5.90
CA GLY A 103 3.11 -10.00 -4.48
C GLY A 103 1.68 -10.24 -3.95
N PRO A 104 1.52 -10.63 -2.67
CA PRO A 104 0.22 -10.84 -2.05
C PRO A 104 -0.57 -9.53 -1.90
N ASP A 105 -1.91 -9.65 -1.75
CA ASP A 105 -2.75 -8.54 -1.34
C ASP A 105 -2.38 -8.02 0.04
N LEU A 106 -2.41 -6.70 0.23
CA LEU A 106 -1.98 -6.04 1.48
C LEU A 106 -3.15 -5.43 2.28
N MET A 107 -4.41 -5.58 1.87
CA MET A 107 -5.55 -4.95 2.55
C MET A 107 -5.62 -5.27 4.05
N ASN A 108 -5.21 -6.46 4.44
CA ASN A 108 -5.20 -6.92 5.83
C ASN A 108 -3.80 -7.34 6.30
N ILE A 109 -2.74 -6.71 5.76
CA ILE A 109 -1.37 -7.10 6.11
C ILE A 109 -1.06 -6.79 7.57
N GLY A 110 -1.61 -5.74 8.15
CA GLY A 110 -1.42 -5.40 9.56
C GLY A 110 -1.93 -6.47 10.53
N VAL A 111 -2.95 -7.25 10.12
CA VAL A 111 -3.45 -8.39 10.90
C VAL A 111 -2.64 -9.64 10.64
N ARG A 112 -2.32 -9.92 9.37
CA ARG A 112 -1.59 -11.12 8.98
C ARG A 112 -0.12 -11.11 9.42
N GLN A 113 0.47 -9.93 9.49
CA GLN A 113 1.85 -9.70 9.90
C GLN A 113 1.91 -8.47 10.84
N PRO A 114 1.57 -8.63 12.12
CA PRO A 114 1.52 -7.52 13.07
C PRO A 114 2.91 -7.09 13.59
N SER A 115 3.98 -7.79 13.22
CA SER A 115 5.33 -7.51 13.71
C SER A 115 5.99 -6.37 12.92
N VAL A 116 6.32 -5.28 13.60
CA VAL A 116 7.10 -4.16 13.04
C VAL A 116 8.46 -4.65 12.54
N ASP A 117 9.16 -5.49 13.31
CA ASP A 117 10.49 -5.99 12.94
C ASP A 117 10.43 -6.86 11.68
N TRP A 118 9.38 -7.67 11.53
CA TRP A 118 9.17 -8.44 10.31
C TRP A 118 9.06 -7.52 9.09
N HIS A 119 8.27 -6.44 9.18
CA HIS A 119 8.10 -5.49 8.09
C HIS A 119 9.42 -4.79 7.74
N LEU A 120 10.16 -4.31 8.73
CA LEU A 120 11.43 -3.64 8.51
C LEU A 120 12.45 -4.59 7.87
N ILE A 121 12.59 -5.82 8.36
CA ILE A 121 13.49 -6.81 7.77
C ILE A 121 13.03 -7.19 6.36
N HIS A 122 11.71 -7.32 6.13
CA HIS A 122 11.16 -7.61 4.81
C HIS A 122 11.43 -6.48 3.80
N LEU A 123 11.34 -5.22 4.21
CA LEU A 123 11.69 -4.08 3.37
C LEU A 123 13.20 -4.00 3.12
N TYR A 124 14.03 -4.28 4.12
CA TYR A 124 15.48 -4.28 3.99
C TYR A 124 15.97 -5.38 3.04
N ASN A 125 15.53 -6.61 3.28
CA ASN A 125 15.77 -7.76 2.40
C ASN A 125 14.65 -8.81 2.57
N PRO A 126 13.71 -8.88 1.62
CA PRO A 126 12.54 -9.76 1.73
C PRO A 126 12.89 -11.23 1.95
N ARG A 127 14.00 -11.71 1.40
CA ARG A 127 14.40 -13.12 1.45
C ARG A 127 14.79 -13.61 2.84
N LEU A 128 15.04 -12.69 3.78
CA LEU A 128 15.38 -13.04 5.16
C LEU A 128 14.17 -13.57 5.94
N VAL A 129 12.97 -13.11 5.61
CA VAL A 129 11.73 -13.49 6.29
C VAL A 129 10.74 -14.21 5.37
N SER A 130 10.99 -14.19 4.07
CA SER A 130 10.19 -14.86 3.03
C SER A 130 11.13 -15.50 2.00
N PRO A 131 11.67 -16.69 2.29
CA PRO A 131 12.54 -17.40 1.35
C PRO A 131 11.88 -17.58 -0.01
N GLY A 132 12.63 -17.31 -1.10
CA GLY A 132 12.09 -17.35 -2.46
C GLY A 132 11.33 -16.10 -2.91
N SER A 133 11.23 -15.07 -2.10
CA SER A 133 10.61 -13.81 -2.48
C SER A 133 11.30 -13.17 -3.69
N ILE A 134 10.50 -12.75 -4.67
CA ILE A 134 10.94 -11.98 -5.85
C ILE A 134 10.86 -10.47 -5.62
N MET A 135 10.31 -10.02 -4.48
CA MET A 135 10.27 -8.60 -4.12
C MET A 135 11.69 -8.04 -4.06
N PRO A 136 11.96 -6.86 -4.66
CA PRO A 136 13.26 -6.20 -4.52
C PRO A 136 13.48 -5.72 -3.09
N PRO A 137 14.74 -5.66 -2.61
CA PRO A 137 15.07 -4.97 -1.36
C PRO A 137 15.01 -3.45 -1.54
N TYR A 138 14.79 -2.72 -0.45
CA TYR A 138 14.74 -1.26 -0.38
C TYR A 138 15.81 -0.72 0.59
N PRO A 139 17.11 -0.96 0.35
CA PRO A 139 18.16 -0.61 1.31
C PRO A 139 18.28 0.89 1.57
N TRP A 140 17.83 1.75 0.67
CA TRP A 140 17.83 3.22 0.84
C TRP A 140 16.86 3.71 1.92
N LEU A 141 15.95 2.87 2.39
CA LEU A 141 15.08 3.16 3.53
C LEU A 141 15.79 2.91 4.88
N PHE A 142 17.07 2.58 4.86
CA PHE A 142 17.85 2.23 6.04
C PHE A 142 19.20 2.92 6.02
N ASN A 143 19.76 3.16 7.20
CA ASN A 143 21.11 3.71 7.36
C ASN A 143 21.99 2.71 8.11
N GLU A 144 23.23 2.54 7.62
CA GLU A 144 24.26 1.80 8.33
C GLU A 144 25.15 2.79 9.06
N LYS A 145 25.37 2.59 10.35
CA LYS A 145 26.16 3.47 11.21
C LYS A 145 26.75 2.74 12.43
N PRO A 146 27.82 3.30 13.06
CA PRO A 146 28.50 2.63 14.17
C PRO A 146 27.63 2.38 15.40
N SER A 147 26.63 3.24 15.65
CA SER A 147 25.71 3.09 16.78
C SER A 147 24.37 3.76 16.47
N ALA A 148 23.30 3.23 17.05
CA ALA A 148 21.97 3.82 16.96
C ALA A 148 21.80 4.98 17.97
N GLY A 149 21.01 5.98 17.58
CA GLY A 149 20.53 7.01 18.48
C GLY A 149 19.39 6.49 19.40
N PRO A 150 19.01 7.27 20.42
CA PRO A 150 18.06 6.83 21.44
C PRO A 150 16.66 6.45 20.95
N ASN A 151 16.22 7.02 19.83
CA ASN A 151 14.88 6.80 19.25
C ASN A 151 14.92 6.07 17.91
N GLU A 152 16.08 5.53 17.52
CA GLU A 152 16.23 4.84 16.26
C GLU A 152 16.00 3.35 16.39
N ARG A 153 15.27 2.80 15.45
CA ARG A 153 14.97 1.37 15.45
C ARG A 153 16.06 0.60 14.70
N VAL A 154 16.76 -0.23 15.45
CA VAL A 154 17.80 -1.12 14.91
C VAL A 154 17.15 -2.38 14.36
N LEU A 155 17.59 -2.81 13.17
CA LEU A 155 17.20 -4.10 12.61
C LEU A 155 17.98 -5.23 13.27
N THR A 156 17.28 -6.25 13.74
CA THR A 156 17.90 -7.50 14.20
C THR A 156 18.18 -8.39 12.99
N LEU A 157 19.39 -8.29 12.46
CA LEU A 157 19.82 -9.06 11.30
C LEU A 157 20.61 -10.30 11.73
N PRO A 158 20.55 -11.41 10.96
CA PRO A 158 21.42 -12.55 11.17
C PRO A 158 22.92 -12.17 11.05
N ASP A 159 23.77 -12.78 11.88
CA ASP A 159 25.21 -12.49 11.92
C ASP A 159 25.90 -12.63 10.54
N SER A 160 25.36 -13.49 9.67
CA SER A 160 25.92 -13.72 8.33
C SER A 160 25.79 -12.53 7.38
N ILE A 161 24.90 -11.57 7.68
CA ILE A 161 24.61 -10.40 6.85
C ILE A 161 24.68 -9.09 7.65
N ALA A 162 24.74 -9.17 8.97
CA ALA A 162 24.91 -8.00 9.82
C ALA A 162 26.25 -7.30 9.48
N PRO A 163 26.28 -5.97 9.30
CA PRO A 163 27.52 -5.25 9.03
C PRO A 163 28.46 -5.32 10.22
N LYS A 164 29.75 -5.58 9.95
CA LYS A 164 30.76 -5.70 11.03
C LYS A 164 31.05 -4.33 11.64
N GLY A 165 30.80 -4.21 12.95
CA GLY A 165 31.06 -2.98 13.71
C GLY A 165 30.04 -1.86 13.52
N ASN A 166 28.98 -2.11 12.76
CA ASN A 166 27.90 -1.17 12.51
C ASN A 166 26.54 -1.82 12.83
N VAL A 167 25.53 -0.98 12.96
CA VAL A 167 24.13 -1.36 13.05
C VAL A 167 23.35 -0.80 11.86
N VAL A 168 22.33 -1.52 11.44
CA VAL A 168 21.37 -1.03 10.44
C VAL A 168 20.16 -0.45 11.18
N VAL A 169 19.85 0.81 10.90
CA VAL A 169 18.72 1.50 11.52
C VAL A 169 17.70 1.91 10.46
N ALA A 170 16.42 1.78 10.82
CA ALA A 170 15.33 2.25 9.98
C ALA A 170 15.33 3.78 9.91
N THR A 171 15.13 4.33 8.72
CA THR A 171 14.86 5.77 8.56
C THR A 171 13.46 6.11 9.03
N GLU A 172 13.15 7.40 9.14
CA GLU A 172 11.80 7.87 9.37
C GLU A 172 10.83 7.36 8.29
N GLU A 173 11.28 7.30 7.03
CA GLU A 173 10.50 6.77 5.92
C GLU A 173 10.18 5.28 6.06
N ALA A 174 11.16 4.45 6.44
CA ALA A 174 10.92 3.02 6.70
C ALA A 174 9.92 2.81 7.83
N THR A 175 10.06 3.60 8.90
CA THR A 175 9.16 3.56 10.05
C THR A 175 7.74 3.97 9.66
N ALA A 176 7.59 5.10 8.98
CA ALA A 176 6.28 5.58 8.53
C ALA A 176 5.62 4.62 7.53
N LEU A 177 6.37 4.04 6.60
CA LEU A 177 5.86 3.01 5.69
C LEU A 177 5.38 1.77 6.46
N THR A 178 6.11 1.33 7.47
CA THR A 178 5.71 0.21 8.33
C THR A 178 4.42 0.54 9.10
N GLU A 179 4.31 1.75 9.67
CA GLU A 179 3.09 2.21 10.35
C GLU A 179 1.88 2.24 9.41
N TYR A 180 2.08 2.65 8.15
CA TYR A 180 1.04 2.57 7.14
C TYR A 180 0.63 1.12 6.86
N LEU A 181 1.59 0.21 6.63
CA LEU A 181 1.30 -1.20 6.36
C LEU A 181 0.56 -1.87 7.54
N LEU A 182 0.95 -1.57 8.77
CA LEU A 182 0.28 -2.06 9.97
C LEU A 182 -1.14 -1.51 10.15
N SER A 183 -1.42 -0.32 9.62
CA SER A 183 -2.78 0.26 9.62
C SER A 183 -3.73 -0.40 8.62
N LEU A 184 -3.21 -1.19 7.67
CA LEU A 184 -4.01 -1.93 6.71
C LEU A 184 -4.66 -3.14 7.39
N ASN A 185 -5.80 -2.86 8.03
CA ASN A 185 -6.64 -3.81 8.75
C ASN A 185 -8.11 -3.48 8.46
N ARG A 186 -8.79 -4.38 7.78
CA ARG A 186 -10.22 -4.30 7.44
C ARG A 186 -10.96 -5.56 7.93
N SER A 187 -10.50 -6.10 9.07
CA SER A 187 -11.09 -7.31 9.67
C SER A 187 -12.37 -7.06 10.47
N TYR A 188 -12.76 -5.78 10.65
CA TYR A 188 -14.01 -5.43 11.31
C TYR A 188 -15.24 -5.90 10.50
N PRO A 189 -16.37 -6.20 11.17
CA PRO A 189 -17.59 -6.58 10.48
C PRO A 189 -18.16 -5.38 9.71
N VAL A 190 -18.70 -5.65 8.52
CA VAL A 190 -19.48 -4.64 7.76
C VAL A 190 -20.96 -5.04 7.81
N ARG A 191 -21.82 -4.08 8.11
CA ARG A 191 -23.26 -4.26 7.95
C ARG A 191 -23.57 -4.21 6.46
N GLN A 192 -24.15 -5.28 5.96
CA GLN A 192 -24.70 -5.34 4.59
C GLN A 192 -25.97 -4.54 4.51
#